data_015f643517b06b22ecfb7e7346bd11d9
#
_entry.id   015f643517b06b22ecfb7e7346bd11d9
#
_cell.length_a   1.000
_cell.length_b   1.000
_cell.length_c   1.000
_cell.angle_alpha   90.00
_cell.angle_beta   90.00
_cell.angle_gamma   90.00
#
_symmetry.space_group_name_H-M   'P 1'
#
loop_
_entity.id
_entity.type
_entity.pdbx_description
1 polymer ?
#
loop_
_entity_poly.entity_id
_entity_poly.type
_entity_poly.pdbx_seq_one_letter_code
_entity_poly.pdbx_strand_id
1 'polypeptide(L)'
;FYLPLSGSAFKKIYYDELLDRAVSKFVPSDDLIVPYTATSLEDAEAVIHRLKMSENDLRKKQVSGFYRDIEIQPGYTQDTEIDKKELELEGVKKTKDENDFTILEYHVDLDLEGFEDLNPETGEKTGIKLPYIVTLDQGSKEVLSIRRNYKAEDPLRKKIDYFVHFKFLPGLGFYGFGLIHMIGGLSKTATATLRSLIDAGSFSNMPAGFKQRGIRLRDEAESIKPGEFRDVDAPGGNIRDAFMPLPFKEPSATLLQLMGVVVQAGQRFAAIADMQVGDSNQQAAVGTTIALLERGSRVMSAIHKRLYAAMKQEFKLLADVFAQYLPPEYPYDVVGAQRMIKQTDFDERVDIIPVADPNIFSQSQRISLAQTELQLAMSNPQIHNIYEAYRDMYEAIGVKNIDQILPPPQQPMPMDPATENILAM
;
A
#
# COMPACT_ATOMS: atom_id res chain seq x y z
N PHE A 1 5.12 -0.31 1.43
CA PHE A 1 6.02 0.62 0.69
C PHE A 1 5.29 1.39 -0.42
N TYR A 2 4.47 0.72 -1.24
CA TYR A 2 3.78 1.34 -2.38
C TYR A 2 2.83 2.46 -1.96
N LEU A 3 1.97 2.23 -0.97
CA LEU A 3 0.96 3.18 -0.53
C LEU A 3 1.49 4.54 -0.09
N PRO A 4 2.54 4.66 0.74
CA PRO A 4 3.11 5.96 1.10
C PRO A 4 3.69 6.72 -0.10
N LEU A 5 4.20 6.02 -1.10
CA LEU A 5 4.79 6.63 -2.29
C LEU A 5 3.72 7.10 -3.27
N SER A 6 2.83 6.20 -3.70
CA SER A 6 1.82 6.46 -4.72
C SER A 6 0.58 7.19 -4.19
N GLY A 7 0.28 7.04 -2.88
CA GLY A 7 -0.88 7.63 -2.24
C GLY A 7 -2.16 6.79 -2.29
N SER A 8 -2.24 5.85 -3.22
CA SER A 8 -3.35 4.91 -3.36
C SER A 8 -2.86 3.50 -3.61
N ALA A 9 -3.53 2.54 -3.01
CA ALA A 9 -3.32 1.13 -3.25
C ALA A 9 -4.67 0.42 -3.12
N PHE A 10 -4.85 -0.67 -3.85
CA PHE A 10 -6.07 -1.43 -3.80
C PHE A 10 -5.79 -2.88 -3.46
N LYS A 11 -6.79 -3.54 -2.89
CA LYS A 11 -6.82 -4.99 -2.75
C LYS A 11 -8.08 -5.52 -3.38
N LYS A 12 -7.97 -6.61 -4.11
CA LYS A 12 -9.10 -7.37 -4.66
C LYS A 12 -9.29 -8.62 -3.81
N ILE A 13 -10.50 -8.79 -3.28
CA ILE A 13 -10.88 -9.92 -2.44
C ILE A 13 -11.83 -10.80 -3.24
N TYR A 14 -11.48 -12.07 -3.37
CA TYR A 14 -12.30 -13.04 -4.09
C TYR A 14 -11.94 -14.47 -3.67
N TYR A 15 -12.81 -15.41 -4.00
CA TYR A 15 -12.50 -16.82 -3.90
C TYR A 15 -11.84 -17.31 -5.18
N ASP A 16 -10.69 -17.95 -5.06
CA ASP A 16 -9.99 -18.53 -6.20
C ASP A 16 -10.26 -20.05 -6.25
N GLU A 17 -11.08 -20.45 -7.21
CA GLU A 17 -11.48 -21.84 -7.41
C GLU A 17 -10.30 -22.76 -7.78
N LEU A 18 -9.26 -22.24 -8.43
CA LEU A 18 -8.07 -23.01 -8.79
C LEU A 18 -7.16 -23.28 -7.58
N LEU A 19 -7.14 -22.35 -6.64
CA LEU A 19 -6.38 -22.45 -5.40
C LEU A 19 -7.21 -22.96 -4.23
N ASP A 20 -8.53 -23.09 -4.40
CA ASP A 20 -9.51 -23.52 -3.40
C ASP A 20 -9.39 -22.71 -2.08
N ARG A 21 -9.27 -21.39 -2.21
CA ARG A 21 -9.13 -20.50 -1.05
C ARG A 21 -9.56 -19.06 -1.33
N ALA A 22 -9.93 -18.36 -0.26
CA ALA A 22 -10.08 -16.90 -0.30
C ALA A 22 -8.72 -16.22 -0.52
N VAL A 23 -8.68 -15.24 -1.41
CA VAL A 23 -7.50 -14.49 -1.79
C VAL A 23 -7.74 -12.99 -1.61
N SER A 24 -6.78 -12.30 -1.00
CA SER A 24 -6.70 -10.84 -0.97
C SER A 24 -5.46 -10.43 -1.76
N LYS A 25 -5.66 -10.04 -3.02
CA LYS A 25 -4.59 -9.71 -3.97
C LYS A 25 -4.36 -8.21 -4.01
N PHE A 26 -3.10 -7.80 -3.92
CA PHE A 26 -2.69 -6.41 -4.14
C PHE A 26 -2.90 -6.00 -5.59
N VAL A 27 -3.47 -4.80 -5.79
CA VAL A 27 -3.68 -4.17 -7.09
C VAL A 27 -3.08 -2.76 -7.03
N PRO A 28 -2.07 -2.48 -7.86
CA PRO A 28 -1.49 -1.13 -7.95
C PRO A 28 -2.50 -0.13 -8.51
N SER A 29 -2.27 1.16 -8.25
CA SER A 29 -3.18 2.22 -8.70
C SER A 29 -3.30 2.30 -10.23
N ASP A 30 -2.28 1.88 -10.95
CA ASP A 30 -2.25 1.94 -12.41
C ASP A 30 -3.10 0.86 -13.07
N ASP A 31 -3.39 -0.23 -12.33
CA ASP A 31 -4.19 -1.36 -12.81
C ASP A 31 -5.68 -1.25 -12.45
N LEU A 32 -6.07 -0.23 -11.67
CA LEU A 32 -7.48 0.04 -11.35
C LEU A 32 -7.91 1.38 -11.93
N ILE A 33 -8.79 1.35 -12.92
CA ILE A 33 -9.25 2.50 -13.67
C ILE A 33 -10.70 2.79 -13.29
N VAL A 34 -11.00 4.03 -12.95
CA VAL A 34 -12.34 4.52 -12.61
C VAL A 34 -12.69 5.75 -13.44
N PRO A 35 -13.98 6.07 -13.65
CA PRO A 35 -14.40 7.30 -14.29
C PRO A 35 -13.89 8.54 -13.53
N TYR A 36 -13.60 9.61 -14.25
CA TYR A 36 -13.09 10.86 -13.67
C TYR A 36 -14.02 11.49 -12.62
N THR A 37 -15.32 11.24 -12.76
CA THR A 37 -16.37 11.74 -11.85
C THR A 37 -16.45 10.99 -10.54
N ALA A 38 -15.88 9.79 -10.44
CA ALA A 38 -15.94 8.98 -9.23
C ALA A 38 -15.12 9.60 -8.10
N THR A 39 -15.63 9.56 -6.87
CA THR A 39 -14.95 9.99 -5.66
C THR A 39 -14.60 8.81 -4.74
N SER A 40 -15.38 7.72 -4.83
CA SER A 40 -15.18 6.48 -4.09
C SER A 40 -15.45 5.26 -4.99
N LEU A 41 -15.14 4.05 -4.48
CA LEU A 41 -15.50 2.81 -5.18
C LEU A 41 -17.01 2.54 -5.18
N GLU A 42 -17.73 3.10 -4.21
CA GLU A 42 -19.15 2.91 -4.03
C GLU A 42 -19.98 3.71 -5.07
N ASP A 43 -19.52 4.94 -5.38
CA ASP A 43 -20.19 5.85 -6.33
C ASP A 43 -19.66 5.73 -7.77
N ALA A 44 -18.66 4.87 -7.99
CA ALA A 44 -18.11 4.63 -9.31
C ALA A 44 -19.10 3.84 -10.18
N GLU A 45 -19.56 4.44 -11.28
CA GLU A 45 -20.43 3.78 -12.27
C GLU A 45 -19.75 2.58 -12.93
N ALA A 46 -18.43 2.63 -13.06
CA ALA A 46 -17.63 1.55 -13.58
C ALA A 46 -16.28 1.47 -12.87
N VAL A 47 -15.82 0.25 -12.60
CA VAL A 47 -14.47 -0.04 -12.09
C VAL A 47 -13.83 -1.03 -13.03
N ILE A 48 -12.69 -0.68 -13.62
CA ILE A 48 -11.99 -1.51 -14.58
C ILE A 48 -10.69 -1.98 -13.95
N HIS A 49 -10.51 -3.28 -13.89
CA HIS A 49 -9.29 -3.91 -13.41
C HIS A 49 -8.50 -4.47 -14.59
N ARG A 50 -7.29 -3.97 -14.78
CA ARG A 50 -6.35 -4.43 -15.80
C ARG A 50 -5.53 -5.60 -15.24
N LEU A 51 -5.56 -6.73 -15.92
CA LEU A 51 -4.88 -7.95 -15.53
C LEU A 51 -3.88 -8.33 -16.64
N LYS A 52 -2.64 -8.54 -16.27
CA LYS A 52 -1.66 -9.20 -17.15
C LYS A 52 -1.72 -10.70 -16.89
N MET A 53 -1.84 -11.49 -17.91
CA MET A 53 -2.05 -12.93 -17.80
C MET A 53 -1.21 -13.69 -18.84
N SER A 54 -0.56 -14.77 -18.39
CA SER A 54 0.17 -15.66 -19.29
C SER A 54 -0.80 -16.47 -20.17
N GLU A 55 -0.31 -16.96 -21.32
CA GLU A 55 -1.10 -17.83 -22.21
C GLU A 55 -1.61 -19.07 -21.46
N ASN A 56 -0.78 -19.68 -20.64
CA ASN A 56 -1.15 -20.87 -19.89
C ASN A 56 -2.26 -20.59 -18.87
N ASP A 57 -2.23 -19.45 -18.18
CA ASP A 57 -3.27 -19.10 -17.21
C ASP A 57 -4.58 -18.71 -17.88
N LEU A 58 -4.51 -18.09 -19.06
CA LEU A 58 -5.67 -17.84 -19.90
C LEU A 58 -6.30 -19.18 -20.33
N ARG A 59 -5.49 -20.12 -20.80
CA ARG A 59 -5.96 -21.44 -21.25
C ARG A 59 -6.57 -22.25 -20.10
N LYS A 60 -5.99 -22.23 -18.90
CA LYS A 60 -6.58 -22.86 -17.70
C LYS A 60 -7.99 -22.33 -17.44
N LYS A 61 -8.19 -21.01 -17.54
CA LYS A 61 -9.50 -20.40 -17.32
C LYS A 61 -10.51 -20.70 -18.46
N GLN A 62 -10.04 -20.91 -19.68
CA GLN A 62 -10.89 -21.36 -20.77
C GLN A 62 -11.31 -22.82 -20.55
N VAL A 63 -10.37 -23.71 -20.22
CA VAL A 63 -10.64 -25.14 -19.98
C VAL A 63 -11.55 -25.32 -18.76
N SER A 64 -11.42 -24.52 -17.70
CA SER A 64 -12.31 -24.55 -16.55
C SER A 64 -13.72 -24.01 -16.83
N GLY A 65 -13.98 -23.46 -18.03
CA GLY A 65 -15.26 -22.85 -18.39
C GLY A 65 -15.48 -21.46 -17.76
N PHE A 66 -14.45 -20.89 -17.13
CA PHE A 66 -14.52 -19.54 -16.58
C PHE A 66 -14.52 -18.49 -17.68
N TYR A 67 -13.77 -18.70 -18.75
CA TYR A 67 -13.76 -17.89 -19.98
C TYR A 67 -14.26 -18.71 -21.17
N ARG A 68 -14.81 -18.04 -22.16
CA ARG A 68 -15.16 -18.65 -23.43
C ARG A 68 -13.90 -19.22 -24.10
N ASP A 69 -14.02 -20.40 -24.70
CA ASP A 69 -12.95 -21.02 -25.47
C ASP A 69 -12.90 -20.38 -26.88
N ILE A 70 -12.18 -19.27 -27.00
CA ILE A 70 -11.94 -18.54 -28.24
C ILE A 70 -10.44 -18.35 -28.41
N GLU A 71 -9.99 -18.42 -29.65
CA GLU A 71 -8.60 -18.17 -29.98
C GLU A 71 -8.34 -16.67 -29.95
N ILE A 72 -7.46 -16.24 -29.05
CA ILE A 72 -7.05 -14.85 -28.88
C ILE A 72 -5.58 -14.77 -29.25
N GLN A 73 -5.22 -13.80 -30.08
CA GLN A 73 -3.82 -13.50 -30.34
C GLN A 73 -3.27 -12.55 -29.30
N PRO A 74 -2.04 -12.76 -28.82
CA PRO A 74 -1.39 -11.82 -27.91
C PRO A 74 -1.40 -10.42 -28.52
N GLY A 75 -2.07 -9.50 -27.85
CA GLY A 75 -2.09 -8.11 -28.31
C GLY A 75 -0.71 -7.49 -28.06
N TYR A 76 -0.12 -6.90 -29.08
CA TYR A 76 1.03 -6.02 -28.88
C TYR A 76 0.56 -4.76 -28.12
N THR A 77 0.50 -4.85 -26.82
CA THR A 77 0.34 -3.64 -26.00
C THR A 77 1.65 -2.89 -26.10
N GLN A 78 1.67 -1.75 -26.79
CA GLN A 78 2.83 -0.88 -26.78
C GLN A 78 3.06 -0.46 -25.34
N ASP A 79 4.22 -0.83 -24.79
CA ASP A 79 4.62 -0.37 -23.48
C ASP A 79 4.56 1.17 -23.45
N THR A 80 3.86 1.71 -22.49
CA THR A 80 3.83 3.16 -22.29
C THR A 80 5.23 3.66 -21.92
N GLU A 81 5.49 4.97 -22.02
CA GLU A 81 6.76 5.53 -21.57
C GLU A 81 7.02 5.27 -20.08
N ILE A 82 5.95 5.12 -19.30
CA ILE A 82 6.00 4.78 -17.89
C ILE A 82 6.46 3.33 -17.72
N ASP A 83 5.83 2.37 -18.42
CA ASP A 83 6.21 0.95 -18.37
C ASP A 83 7.69 0.76 -18.77
N LYS A 84 8.17 1.47 -19.81
CA LYS A 84 9.57 1.42 -20.23
C LYS A 84 10.52 1.93 -19.15
N LYS A 85 10.13 2.99 -18.46
CA LYS A 85 10.94 3.58 -17.39
C LYS A 85 10.95 2.71 -16.14
N GLU A 86 9.85 2.06 -15.80
CA GLU A 86 9.78 1.09 -14.72
C GLU A 86 10.71 -0.09 -14.98
N LEU A 87 10.65 -0.69 -16.18
CA LEU A 87 11.55 -1.77 -16.59
C LEU A 87 13.02 -1.35 -16.53
N GLU A 88 13.33 -0.12 -16.95
CA GLU A 88 14.70 0.42 -16.87
C GLU A 88 15.17 0.58 -15.42
N LEU A 89 14.31 1.06 -14.52
CA LEU A 89 14.62 1.24 -13.09
C LEU A 89 14.76 -0.11 -12.37
N GLU A 90 13.96 -1.09 -12.73
CA GLU A 90 14.05 -2.46 -12.19
C GLU A 90 15.22 -3.26 -12.77
N GLY A 91 15.85 -2.76 -13.84
CA GLY A 91 16.93 -3.45 -14.53
C GLY A 91 16.47 -4.69 -15.29
N VAL A 92 15.17 -4.81 -15.53
CA VAL A 92 14.54 -5.93 -16.25
C VAL A 92 14.49 -5.60 -17.74
N LYS A 93 15.03 -6.47 -18.56
CA LYS A 93 14.82 -6.42 -20.02
C LYS A 93 13.69 -7.35 -20.36
N LYS A 94 12.59 -6.79 -20.89
CA LYS A 94 11.52 -7.60 -21.46
C LYS A 94 12.07 -8.44 -22.62
N THR A 95 11.98 -9.73 -22.48
CA THR A 95 12.29 -10.65 -23.59
C THR A 95 11.14 -10.57 -24.59
N LYS A 96 11.45 -10.57 -25.89
CA LYS A 96 10.45 -10.47 -26.97
C LYS A 96 9.41 -11.61 -26.98
N ASP A 97 9.61 -12.63 -26.15
CA ASP A 97 8.81 -13.87 -26.11
C ASP A 97 7.78 -13.88 -24.96
N GLU A 98 7.66 -12.81 -24.17
CA GLU A 98 6.60 -12.72 -23.18
C GLU A 98 5.30 -12.29 -23.87
N ASN A 99 4.56 -13.28 -24.33
CA ASN A 99 3.22 -13.15 -24.87
C ASN A 99 2.23 -12.97 -23.71
N ASP A 100 2.25 -11.81 -23.08
CA ASP A 100 1.29 -11.48 -22.05
C ASP A 100 -0.01 -10.96 -22.67
N PHE A 101 -1.12 -11.56 -22.23
CA PHE A 101 -2.45 -11.06 -22.55
C PHE A 101 -2.85 -10.00 -21.53
N THR A 102 -3.34 -8.86 -22.02
CA THR A 102 -3.92 -7.84 -21.17
C THR A 102 -5.43 -7.99 -21.15
N ILE A 103 -5.93 -8.47 -20.03
CA ILE A 103 -7.36 -8.70 -19.80
C ILE A 103 -7.92 -7.55 -19.00
N LEU A 104 -9.05 -7.01 -19.44
CA LEU A 104 -9.79 -5.95 -18.75
C LEU A 104 -11.07 -6.53 -18.14
N GLU A 105 -11.21 -6.39 -16.85
CA GLU A 105 -12.38 -6.82 -16.09
C GLU A 105 -13.18 -5.57 -15.70
N TYR A 106 -14.36 -5.41 -16.30
CA TYR A 106 -15.25 -4.30 -16.10
C TYR A 106 -16.31 -4.67 -15.06
N HIS A 107 -16.34 -3.99 -13.94
CA HIS A 107 -17.45 -4.00 -12.99
C HIS A 107 -18.34 -2.80 -13.32
N VAL A 108 -19.50 -3.03 -13.93
CA VAL A 108 -20.32 -1.96 -14.51
C VAL A 108 -21.79 -2.35 -14.46
N ASP A 109 -22.65 -1.33 -14.38
CA ASP A 109 -24.10 -1.52 -14.44
C ASP A 109 -24.57 -1.47 -15.90
N LEU A 110 -25.19 -2.55 -16.37
CA LEU A 110 -25.64 -2.72 -17.74
C LEU A 110 -27.10 -3.15 -17.80
N ASP A 111 -27.80 -2.70 -18.84
CA ASP A 111 -29.11 -3.23 -19.27
C ASP A 111 -28.83 -4.16 -20.46
N LEU A 112 -28.86 -5.46 -20.20
CA LEU A 112 -28.53 -6.49 -21.19
C LEU A 112 -29.82 -7.10 -21.75
N GLU A 113 -29.92 -7.17 -23.06
CA GLU A 113 -31.05 -7.79 -23.75
C GLU A 113 -31.27 -9.26 -23.34
N GLY A 114 -32.45 -9.58 -22.84
CA GLY A 114 -32.78 -10.90 -22.29
C GLY A 114 -32.45 -11.12 -20.83
N PHE A 115 -31.80 -10.14 -20.16
CA PHE A 115 -31.45 -10.15 -18.74
C PHE A 115 -31.84 -8.84 -18.04
N GLU A 116 -32.82 -8.13 -18.63
CA GLU A 116 -33.29 -6.86 -18.10
C GLU A 116 -33.98 -7.03 -16.74
N ASP A 117 -33.97 -5.96 -15.96
CA ASP A 117 -34.77 -5.91 -14.74
C ASP A 117 -36.25 -5.84 -15.06
N LEU A 118 -37.03 -6.74 -14.47
CA LEU A 118 -38.47 -6.81 -14.66
C LEU A 118 -39.19 -6.45 -13.36
N ASN A 119 -40.21 -5.64 -13.48
CA ASN A 119 -41.11 -5.38 -12.36
C ASN A 119 -41.83 -6.68 -11.96
N PRO A 120 -41.69 -7.14 -10.70
CA PRO A 120 -42.28 -8.40 -10.25
C PRO A 120 -43.82 -8.44 -10.35
N GLU A 121 -44.50 -7.28 -10.34
CA GLU A 121 -45.97 -7.20 -10.38
C GLU A 121 -46.51 -7.12 -11.82
N THR A 122 -45.83 -6.35 -12.69
CA THR A 122 -46.37 -6.09 -14.06
C THR A 122 -45.64 -6.91 -15.14
N GLY A 123 -44.46 -7.46 -14.84
CA GLY A 123 -43.61 -8.15 -15.82
C GLY A 123 -43.00 -7.22 -16.88
N GLU A 124 -43.16 -5.92 -16.76
CA GLU A 124 -42.60 -4.93 -17.67
C GLU A 124 -41.12 -4.62 -17.34
N LYS A 125 -40.36 -4.24 -18.35
CA LYS A 125 -38.98 -3.81 -18.18
C LYS A 125 -38.90 -2.52 -17.38
N THR A 126 -38.13 -2.51 -16.29
CA THR A 126 -37.98 -1.32 -15.44
C THR A 126 -37.02 -0.30 -16.04
N GLY A 127 -36.11 -0.71 -16.95
CA GLY A 127 -35.03 0.11 -17.49
C GLY A 127 -33.89 0.37 -16.49
N ILE A 128 -33.91 -0.32 -15.36
CA ILE A 128 -32.83 -0.26 -14.38
C ILE A 128 -31.63 -1.08 -14.88
N LYS A 129 -30.44 -0.49 -14.85
CA LYS A 129 -29.19 -1.19 -15.15
C LYS A 129 -28.82 -2.08 -13.97
N LEU A 130 -28.46 -3.31 -14.23
CA LEU A 130 -28.03 -4.27 -13.23
C LEU A 130 -26.52 -4.41 -13.20
N PRO A 131 -25.90 -4.69 -12.03
CA PRO A 131 -24.47 -4.85 -11.92
C PRO A 131 -23.97 -6.16 -12.58
N TYR A 132 -23.01 -6.03 -13.50
CA TYR A 132 -22.35 -7.14 -14.18
C TYR A 132 -20.83 -7.00 -14.12
N ILE A 133 -20.16 -8.14 -14.27
CA ILE A 133 -18.71 -8.21 -14.50
C ILE A 133 -18.53 -8.70 -15.94
N VAL A 134 -17.97 -7.82 -16.78
CA VAL A 134 -17.64 -8.13 -18.17
C VAL A 134 -16.14 -8.22 -18.31
N THR A 135 -15.66 -9.36 -18.76
CA THR A 135 -14.22 -9.55 -18.99
C THR A 135 -13.97 -9.62 -20.49
N LEU A 136 -13.01 -8.82 -20.94
CA LEU A 136 -12.62 -8.77 -22.35
C LEU A 136 -11.10 -8.73 -22.51
N ASP A 137 -10.62 -9.20 -23.65
CA ASP A 137 -9.24 -9.00 -24.04
C ASP A 137 -9.04 -7.60 -24.63
N GLN A 138 -8.01 -6.89 -24.17
CA GLN A 138 -7.72 -5.52 -24.61
C GLN A 138 -7.31 -5.48 -26.10
N GLY A 139 -6.57 -6.51 -26.57
CA GLY A 139 -6.04 -6.57 -27.93
C GLY A 139 -7.11 -6.81 -28.98
N SER A 140 -7.85 -7.88 -28.86
CA SER A 140 -8.91 -8.31 -29.80
C SER A 140 -10.26 -7.64 -29.53
N LYS A 141 -10.47 -7.11 -28.33
CA LYS A 141 -11.76 -6.61 -27.81
C LYS A 141 -12.85 -7.69 -27.72
N GLU A 142 -12.45 -8.95 -27.79
CA GLU A 142 -13.37 -10.07 -27.64
C GLU A 142 -13.80 -10.22 -26.17
N VAL A 143 -15.11 -10.48 -26.00
CA VAL A 143 -15.70 -10.72 -24.68
C VAL A 143 -15.44 -12.17 -24.27
N LEU A 144 -14.70 -12.33 -23.16
CA LEU A 144 -14.36 -13.62 -22.59
C LEU A 144 -15.41 -14.18 -21.65
N SER A 145 -16.01 -13.32 -20.83
CA SER A 145 -17.08 -13.71 -19.93
C SER A 145 -17.98 -12.53 -19.55
N ILE A 146 -19.24 -12.83 -19.27
CA ILE A 146 -20.20 -11.91 -18.66
C ILE A 146 -20.80 -12.63 -17.46
N ARG A 147 -20.75 -11.99 -16.27
CA ARG A 147 -21.25 -12.56 -15.02
C ARG A 147 -22.11 -11.55 -14.28
N ARG A 148 -23.11 -12.05 -13.59
CA ARG A 148 -23.91 -11.23 -12.66
C ARG A 148 -23.03 -10.84 -11.46
N ASN A 149 -23.11 -9.57 -11.06
CA ASN A 149 -22.39 -9.03 -9.90
C ASN A 149 -23.35 -8.71 -8.74
N TYR A 150 -24.35 -9.55 -8.54
CA TYR A 150 -25.31 -9.45 -7.45
C TYR A 150 -25.79 -10.85 -7.03
N LYS A 151 -26.25 -11.00 -5.80
CA LYS A 151 -26.84 -12.26 -5.31
C LYS A 151 -28.24 -12.42 -5.96
N ALA A 152 -28.51 -13.58 -6.54
CA ALA A 152 -29.79 -13.86 -7.18
C ALA A 152 -30.98 -13.76 -6.22
N GLU A 153 -30.74 -14.01 -4.95
CA GLU A 153 -31.73 -14.01 -3.86
C GLU A 153 -31.98 -12.59 -3.30
N ASP A 154 -31.12 -11.61 -3.62
CA ASP A 154 -31.28 -10.23 -3.17
C ASP A 154 -32.30 -9.48 -4.03
N PRO A 155 -33.48 -9.10 -3.48
CA PRO A 155 -34.49 -8.36 -4.21
C PRO A 155 -34.01 -6.98 -4.66
N LEU A 156 -33.04 -6.39 -3.95
CA LEU A 156 -32.45 -5.09 -4.28
C LEU A 156 -31.31 -5.19 -5.30
N ARG A 157 -30.85 -6.42 -5.61
CA ARG A 157 -29.76 -6.69 -6.56
C ARG A 157 -28.54 -5.80 -6.35
N LYS A 158 -28.15 -5.69 -5.06
CA LYS A 158 -27.00 -4.88 -4.67
C LYS A 158 -25.71 -5.40 -5.30
N LYS A 159 -24.89 -4.46 -5.78
CA LYS A 159 -23.56 -4.75 -6.30
C LYS A 159 -22.69 -5.42 -5.23
N ILE A 160 -22.04 -6.52 -5.60
CA ILE A 160 -21.02 -7.17 -4.76
C ILE A 160 -19.71 -6.41 -4.94
N ASP A 161 -19.12 -5.97 -3.83
CA ASP A 161 -17.84 -5.28 -3.83
C ASP A 161 -16.68 -6.29 -3.76
N TYR A 162 -15.67 -6.08 -4.58
CA TYR A 162 -14.44 -6.89 -4.61
C TYR A 162 -13.20 -6.09 -4.24
N PHE A 163 -13.27 -4.77 -4.29
CA PHE A 163 -12.10 -3.92 -4.14
C PHE A 163 -12.16 -3.11 -2.85
N VAL A 164 -11.01 -3.00 -2.20
CA VAL A 164 -10.82 -2.10 -1.06
C VAL A 164 -9.76 -1.08 -1.41
N HIS A 165 -10.06 0.19 -1.17
CA HIS A 165 -9.19 1.31 -1.44
C HIS A 165 -8.45 1.76 -0.18
N PHE A 166 -7.14 1.61 -0.19
CA PHE A 166 -6.24 2.14 0.83
C PHE A 166 -5.73 3.51 0.38
N LYS A 167 -6.04 4.56 1.14
CA LYS A 167 -5.58 5.94 0.88
C LYS A 167 -4.56 6.36 1.94
N PHE A 168 -3.42 6.91 1.50
CA PHE A 168 -2.42 7.49 2.40
C PHE A 168 -2.88 8.86 2.89
N LEU A 169 -3.03 9.82 1.99
CA LEU A 169 -3.67 11.11 2.24
C LEU A 169 -4.81 11.28 1.24
N PRO A 170 -5.96 11.85 1.66
CA PRO A 170 -7.06 12.11 0.73
C PRO A 170 -6.59 13.12 -0.33
N GLY A 171 -6.85 12.80 -1.60
CA GLY A 171 -6.67 13.68 -2.72
C GLY A 171 -7.90 14.56 -2.98
N LEU A 172 -7.85 15.32 -4.07
CA LEU A 172 -8.97 16.15 -4.53
C LEU A 172 -10.03 15.35 -5.31
N GLY A 173 -9.74 14.08 -5.63
CA GLY A 173 -10.62 13.19 -6.36
C GLY A 173 -10.54 11.78 -5.81
N PHE A 174 -10.68 10.79 -6.70
CA PHE A 174 -10.68 9.38 -6.33
C PHE A 174 -9.35 8.94 -5.69
N TYR A 175 -8.22 9.25 -6.32
CA TYR A 175 -6.90 8.83 -5.83
C TYR A 175 -6.40 9.69 -4.68
N GLY A 176 -5.66 9.08 -3.77
CA GLY A 176 -4.99 9.77 -2.67
C GLY A 176 -3.64 10.36 -3.08
N PHE A 177 -3.13 11.26 -2.27
CA PHE A 177 -1.78 11.81 -2.42
C PHE A 177 -0.76 10.99 -1.63
N GLY A 178 0.36 10.69 -2.27
CA GLY A 178 1.53 10.06 -1.65
C GLY A 178 2.70 11.04 -1.52
N LEU A 179 3.79 10.55 -0.98
CA LEU A 179 5.01 11.32 -0.80
C LEU A 179 5.59 11.84 -2.11
N ILE A 180 5.44 11.09 -3.22
CA ILE A 180 5.89 11.53 -4.54
C ILE A 180 5.22 12.84 -4.94
N HIS A 181 3.93 12.98 -4.69
CA HIS A 181 3.18 14.19 -5.01
C HIS A 181 3.62 15.38 -4.15
N MET A 182 4.00 15.13 -2.90
CA MET A 182 4.37 16.17 -1.95
C MET A 182 5.81 16.65 -2.11
N ILE A 183 6.76 15.72 -2.27
CA ILE A 183 8.19 16.02 -2.24
C ILE A 183 8.90 15.78 -3.57
N GLY A 184 8.22 15.22 -4.58
CA GLY A 184 8.84 14.88 -5.88
C GLY A 184 9.46 16.10 -6.59
N GLY A 185 8.76 17.23 -6.56
CA GLY A 185 9.28 18.51 -7.10
C GLY A 185 10.54 18.97 -6.37
N LEU A 186 10.56 18.90 -5.04
CA LEU A 186 11.72 19.26 -4.22
C LEU A 186 12.91 18.31 -4.46
N SER A 187 12.65 17.01 -4.54
CA SER A 187 13.67 16.00 -4.85
C SER A 187 14.28 16.23 -6.24
N LYS A 188 13.46 16.54 -7.25
CA LYS A 188 13.93 16.87 -8.60
C LYS A 188 14.82 18.11 -8.58
N THR A 189 14.42 19.15 -7.85
CA THR A 189 15.21 20.39 -7.70
C THR A 189 16.53 20.13 -6.99
N ALA A 190 16.53 19.38 -5.88
CA ALA A 190 17.76 19.02 -5.15
C ALA A 190 18.72 18.22 -6.05
N THR A 191 18.21 17.25 -6.80
CA THR A 191 19.02 16.45 -7.74
C THR A 191 19.61 17.30 -8.86
N ALA A 192 18.82 18.21 -9.45
CA ALA A 192 19.31 19.12 -10.50
C ALA A 192 20.38 20.08 -9.95
N THR A 193 20.18 20.63 -8.76
CA THR A 193 21.16 21.51 -8.09
C THR A 193 22.46 20.76 -7.78
N LEU A 194 22.36 19.54 -7.27
CA LEU A 194 23.52 18.69 -6.99
C LEU A 194 24.31 18.38 -8.27
N ARG A 195 23.63 18.02 -9.37
CA ARG A 195 24.27 17.80 -10.67
C ARG A 195 25.00 19.04 -11.15
N SER A 196 24.37 20.22 -11.07
CA SER A 196 24.99 21.48 -11.46
C SER A 196 26.23 21.81 -10.63
N LEU A 197 26.22 21.49 -9.32
CA LEU A 197 27.39 21.66 -8.45
C LEU A 197 28.54 20.70 -8.81
N ILE A 198 28.22 19.44 -9.10
CA ILE A 198 29.19 18.42 -9.53
C ILE A 198 29.81 18.81 -10.88
N ASP A 199 28.99 19.24 -11.84
CA ASP A 199 29.43 19.67 -13.17
C ASP A 199 30.35 20.90 -13.05
N ALA A 200 29.95 21.92 -12.28
CA ALA A 200 30.76 23.10 -12.03
C ALA A 200 32.10 22.73 -11.35
N GLY A 201 32.08 21.82 -10.38
CA GLY A 201 33.28 21.30 -9.72
C GLY A 201 34.22 20.55 -10.69
N SER A 202 33.62 19.75 -11.56
CA SER A 202 34.37 18.99 -12.58
C SER A 202 35.05 19.93 -13.59
N PHE A 203 34.32 20.93 -14.08
CA PHE A 203 34.90 21.92 -14.98
C PHE A 203 35.95 22.82 -14.31
N SER A 204 35.78 23.16 -13.04
CA SER A 204 36.76 23.92 -12.28
C SER A 204 38.06 23.15 -12.04
N ASN A 205 37.96 21.84 -11.78
CA ASN A 205 39.10 20.96 -11.50
C ASN A 205 39.80 20.45 -12.78
N MET A 206 39.09 20.41 -13.91
CA MET A 206 39.63 20.03 -15.23
C MET A 206 39.38 21.15 -16.22
N PRO A 207 40.13 22.25 -16.12
CA PRO A 207 39.90 23.40 -16.98
C PRO A 207 40.16 23.04 -18.45
N ALA A 208 39.17 23.26 -19.28
CA ALA A 208 39.31 23.20 -20.73
C ALA A 208 39.67 24.58 -21.28
N GLY A 209 40.27 24.62 -22.44
CA GLY A 209 40.69 25.88 -23.08
C GLY A 209 40.79 25.77 -24.59
N PHE A 210 41.04 26.89 -25.23
CA PHE A 210 41.35 26.94 -26.65
C PHE A 210 42.86 26.98 -26.84
N LYS A 211 43.36 26.21 -27.82
CA LYS A 211 44.76 26.31 -28.27
C LYS A 211 44.81 26.95 -29.66
N GLN A 212 45.80 27.78 -29.89
CA GLN A 212 46.04 28.40 -31.20
C GLN A 212 46.37 27.33 -32.22
N ARG A 213 45.84 27.49 -33.43
CA ARG A 213 46.09 26.55 -34.53
C ARG A 213 47.56 26.58 -34.94
N GLY A 214 48.20 25.42 -35.02
CA GLY A 214 49.63 25.29 -35.38
C GLY A 214 50.57 24.94 -34.26
N ILE A 215 50.09 24.90 -33.02
CA ILE A 215 50.86 24.40 -31.87
C ILE A 215 50.76 22.88 -31.83
N ARG A 216 51.89 22.19 -31.84
CA ARG A 216 51.96 20.73 -31.70
C ARG A 216 52.44 20.39 -30.31
N LEU A 217 51.66 19.65 -29.60
CA LEU A 217 52.03 18.98 -28.37
C LEU A 217 52.64 17.60 -28.76
N ARG A 218 53.81 17.30 -28.23
CA ARG A 218 54.37 15.93 -28.35
C ARG A 218 53.47 15.02 -27.51
N ASP A 219 52.99 13.95 -28.09
CA ASP A 219 52.08 12.98 -27.44
C ASP A 219 50.70 13.53 -27.05
N GLU A 220 49.99 14.13 -28.02
CA GLU A 220 48.63 14.70 -27.87
C GLU A 220 47.58 13.67 -27.42
N ALA A 221 47.84 12.39 -27.55
CA ALA A 221 46.93 11.27 -27.24
C ALA A 221 46.94 10.83 -25.79
N GLU A 222 47.97 11.18 -25.00
CA GLU A 222 48.09 10.78 -23.59
C GLU A 222 47.69 11.91 -22.65
N SER A 223 46.94 11.55 -21.58
CA SER A 223 46.62 12.47 -20.48
C SER A 223 47.89 12.83 -19.68
N ILE A 224 48.04 14.12 -19.33
CA ILE A 224 49.18 14.61 -18.51
C ILE A 224 49.05 14.02 -17.10
N LYS A 225 50.16 13.41 -16.62
CA LYS A 225 50.24 12.87 -15.25
C LYS A 225 50.62 13.97 -14.24
N PRO A 226 50.22 13.91 -12.98
CA PRO A 226 50.64 14.87 -11.98
C PRO A 226 52.15 14.96 -11.87
N GLY A 227 52.71 16.18 -12.03
CA GLY A 227 54.16 16.42 -11.98
C GLY A 227 54.91 16.22 -13.31
N GLU A 228 54.21 15.98 -14.42
CA GLU A 228 54.79 15.80 -15.76
C GLU A 228 54.92 17.14 -16.48
N PHE A 229 56.07 17.43 -17.09
CA PHE A 229 56.29 18.55 -17.99
C PHE A 229 56.41 18.01 -19.42
N ARG A 230 55.70 18.63 -20.36
CA ARG A 230 55.74 18.27 -21.76
C ARG A 230 56.28 19.38 -22.64
N ASP A 231 57.06 19.00 -23.64
CA ASP A 231 57.57 19.92 -24.63
C ASP A 231 56.50 20.40 -25.57
N VAL A 232 56.43 21.70 -25.83
CA VAL A 232 55.46 22.37 -26.68
C VAL A 232 56.18 23.16 -27.75
N ASP A 233 55.95 22.84 -29.02
CA ASP A 233 56.45 23.64 -30.14
C ASP A 233 55.53 24.81 -30.38
N ALA A 234 55.95 26.01 -29.97
CA ALA A 234 55.18 27.27 -30.17
C ALA A 234 55.91 28.14 -31.21
N PRO A 235 55.47 28.17 -32.46
CA PRO A 235 56.14 28.98 -33.54
C PRO A 235 56.10 30.48 -33.31
N GLY A 236 55.38 30.98 -32.31
CA GLY A 236 55.24 32.41 -32.01
C GLY A 236 55.95 32.87 -30.72
N GLY A 237 56.69 32.03 -30.03
CA GLY A 237 57.56 32.35 -28.89
C GLY A 237 56.89 32.60 -27.55
N ASN A 238 55.58 32.76 -27.45
CA ASN A 238 54.90 33.03 -26.18
C ASN A 238 53.81 31.98 -25.92
N ILE A 239 54.10 31.01 -25.11
CA ILE A 239 53.19 29.91 -24.81
C ILE A 239 51.93 30.38 -24.08
N ARG A 240 51.99 31.49 -23.34
CA ARG A 240 50.84 32.03 -22.62
C ARG A 240 49.73 32.57 -23.53
N ASP A 241 50.11 33.15 -24.65
CA ASP A 241 49.14 33.70 -25.62
C ASP A 241 48.57 32.64 -26.55
N ALA A 242 49.20 31.48 -26.54
CA ALA A 242 48.84 30.33 -27.34
C ALA A 242 47.75 29.44 -26.76
N PHE A 243 47.51 29.53 -25.47
CA PHE A 243 46.49 28.77 -24.72
C PHE A 243 45.59 29.74 -23.97
N MET A 244 44.31 29.71 -24.30
CA MET A 244 43.28 30.51 -23.59
C MET A 244 42.42 29.55 -22.74
N PRO A 245 42.64 29.51 -21.43
CA PRO A 245 41.76 28.72 -20.56
C PRO A 245 40.38 29.38 -20.55
N LEU A 246 39.32 28.56 -20.63
CA LEU A 246 37.96 29.04 -20.45
C LEU A 246 37.75 29.43 -18.96
N PRO A 247 37.15 30.59 -18.71
CA PRO A 247 36.91 31.06 -17.35
C PRO A 247 35.74 30.29 -16.71
N PHE A 248 36.00 29.09 -16.26
CA PHE A 248 35.03 28.36 -15.49
C PHE A 248 34.94 28.96 -14.08
N LYS A 249 33.69 29.16 -13.64
CA LYS A 249 33.43 29.64 -12.28
C LYS A 249 33.46 28.47 -11.30
N GLU A 250 33.93 28.73 -10.09
CA GLU A 250 33.85 27.79 -8.99
C GLU A 250 32.39 27.43 -8.67
N PRO A 251 32.12 26.25 -8.08
CA PRO A 251 30.80 25.87 -7.64
C PRO A 251 30.18 26.96 -6.76
N SER A 252 28.95 27.38 -7.07
CA SER A 252 28.28 28.46 -6.35
C SER A 252 27.89 28.05 -4.93
N ALA A 253 28.39 28.77 -3.93
CA ALA A 253 27.98 28.61 -2.53
C ALA A 253 26.46 28.86 -2.34
N THR A 254 25.87 29.74 -3.15
CA THR A 254 24.42 29.99 -3.14
C THR A 254 23.61 28.76 -3.56
N LEU A 255 24.08 28.00 -4.55
CA LEU A 255 23.42 26.73 -4.94
C LEU A 255 23.51 25.68 -3.85
N LEU A 256 24.63 25.61 -3.14
CA LEU A 256 24.78 24.69 -2.00
C LEU A 256 23.81 25.06 -0.86
N GLN A 257 23.66 26.36 -0.57
CA GLN A 257 22.69 26.83 0.43
C GLN A 257 21.26 26.54 -0.02
N LEU A 258 20.94 26.79 -1.30
CA LEU A 258 19.62 26.46 -1.87
C LEU A 258 19.30 24.98 -1.73
N MET A 259 20.27 24.10 -2.02
CA MET A 259 20.10 22.65 -1.83
C MET A 259 19.78 22.32 -0.37
N GLY A 260 20.46 22.92 0.60
CA GLY A 260 20.19 22.75 2.02
C GLY A 260 18.76 23.16 2.41
N VAL A 261 18.29 24.29 1.91
CA VAL A 261 16.91 24.77 2.15
C VAL A 261 15.88 23.84 1.53
N VAL A 262 16.10 23.36 0.31
CA VAL A 262 15.21 22.43 -0.39
C VAL A 262 15.13 21.09 0.35
N VAL A 263 16.26 20.55 0.79
CA VAL A 263 16.31 19.30 1.58
C VAL A 263 15.55 19.47 2.91
N GLN A 264 15.77 20.57 3.62
CA GLN A 264 15.08 20.86 4.87
C GLN A 264 13.56 21.05 4.67
N ALA A 265 13.15 21.71 3.58
CA ALA A 265 11.73 21.83 3.21
C ALA A 265 11.13 20.43 2.92
N GLY A 266 11.84 19.57 2.18
CA GLY A 266 11.41 18.20 1.89
C GLY A 266 11.22 17.37 3.16
N GLN A 267 12.15 17.45 4.10
CA GLN A 267 12.05 16.76 5.39
C GLN A 267 10.81 17.22 6.19
N ARG A 268 10.52 18.53 6.21
CA ARG A 268 9.34 19.07 6.89
C ARG A 268 8.03 18.58 6.25
N PHE A 269 7.95 18.54 4.91
CA PHE A 269 6.76 18.05 4.20
C PHE A 269 6.54 16.57 4.37
N ALA A 270 7.61 15.77 4.42
CA ALA A 270 7.49 14.34 4.62
C ALA A 270 7.06 13.95 6.07
N ALA A 271 6.95 14.93 6.97
CA ALA A 271 6.71 14.70 8.40
C ALA A 271 7.72 13.73 9.04
N ILE A 272 8.86 13.52 8.38
CA ILE A 272 10.02 12.78 8.91
C ILE A 272 10.82 13.73 9.83
N ALA A 273 10.25 14.93 10.11
CA ALA A 273 10.85 15.92 10.97
C ALA A 273 11.03 15.29 12.36
N ASP A 274 12.28 15.06 12.68
CA ASP A 274 12.81 14.97 14.03
C ASP A 274 12.20 13.91 14.96
N MET A 275 11.85 12.73 14.44
CA MET A 275 11.97 11.52 15.22
C MET A 275 13.46 11.07 15.28
N GLN A 276 14.36 12.01 15.40
CA GLN A 276 15.72 11.77 15.86
C GLN A 276 15.66 11.43 17.35
N VAL A 277 15.27 10.21 17.65
CA VAL A 277 15.29 9.62 18.98
C VAL A 277 16.73 9.50 19.52
N GLY A 278 17.74 9.91 18.73
CA GLY A 278 19.15 9.82 19.09
C GLY A 278 19.80 11.14 19.55
N ASP A 279 19.24 12.30 19.20
CA ASP A 279 19.90 13.59 19.45
C ASP A 279 19.16 14.49 20.46
N SER A 280 18.11 13.96 21.10
CA SER A 280 17.49 14.68 22.22
C SER A 280 18.41 14.61 23.43
N ASN A 281 18.77 15.78 23.94
CA ASN A 281 19.47 15.97 25.21
C ASN A 281 19.06 14.89 26.23
N GLN A 282 20.01 14.07 26.67
CA GLN A 282 19.82 13.00 27.66
C GLN A 282 19.24 13.48 29.00
N GLN A 283 18.97 14.79 29.14
CA GLN A 283 18.41 15.45 30.33
C GLN A 283 16.96 15.92 30.17
N ALA A 284 16.29 15.64 29.03
CA ALA A 284 14.89 15.99 28.86
C ALA A 284 14.02 15.12 29.80
N ALA A 285 13.20 15.76 30.62
CA ALA A 285 12.26 15.05 31.50
C ALA A 285 11.39 14.09 30.66
N VAL A 286 11.18 12.86 31.15
CA VAL A 286 10.43 11.79 30.49
C VAL A 286 9.07 12.30 29.95
N GLY A 287 8.40 13.19 30.66
CA GLY A 287 7.15 13.80 30.23
C GLY A 287 7.25 14.68 28.98
N THR A 288 8.38 15.40 28.80
CA THR A 288 8.61 16.22 27.59
C THR A 288 8.85 15.35 26.35
N THR A 289 9.56 14.25 26.52
CA THR A 289 9.81 13.28 25.45
C THR A 289 8.52 12.59 25.02
N ILE A 290 7.67 12.22 25.97
CA ILE A 290 6.35 11.63 25.68
C ILE A 290 5.45 12.65 24.95
N ALA A 291 5.41 13.90 25.38
CA ALA A 291 4.60 14.95 24.73
C ALA A 291 5.09 15.26 23.30
N LEU A 292 6.39 15.23 23.06
CA LEU A 292 6.96 15.40 21.71
C LEU A 292 6.64 14.21 20.80
N LEU A 293 6.73 12.99 21.32
CA LEU A 293 6.34 11.77 20.60
C LEU A 293 4.84 11.79 20.29
N GLU A 294 4.00 12.21 21.24
CA GLU A 294 2.55 12.34 21.03
C GLU A 294 2.21 13.37 19.95
N ARG A 295 2.91 14.51 19.93
CA ARG A 295 2.71 15.53 18.90
C ARG A 295 3.13 15.03 17.52
N GLY A 296 4.28 14.34 17.40
CA GLY A 296 4.75 13.74 16.14
C GLY A 296 3.84 12.63 15.65
N SER A 297 3.25 11.87 16.56
CA SER A 297 2.37 10.73 16.22
C SER A 297 0.97 11.17 15.72
N ARG A 298 0.52 12.41 15.94
CA ARG A 298 -0.83 12.85 15.54
C ARG A 298 -1.09 12.76 14.04
N VAL A 299 -0.13 13.15 13.20
CA VAL A 299 -0.26 13.03 11.73
C VAL A 299 -0.30 11.57 11.32
N MET A 300 0.58 10.75 11.91
CA MET A 300 0.62 9.31 11.66
C MET A 300 -0.65 8.61 12.14
N SER A 301 -1.26 9.08 13.24
CA SER A 301 -2.51 8.52 13.75
C SER A 301 -3.67 8.70 12.77
N ALA A 302 -3.74 9.82 12.08
CA ALA A 302 -4.77 10.05 11.06
C ALA A 302 -4.61 9.11 9.84
N ILE A 303 -3.37 8.86 9.43
CA ILE A 303 -3.07 7.87 8.37
C ILE A 303 -3.42 6.46 8.85
N HIS A 304 -3.01 6.11 10.06
CA HIS A 304 -3.31 4.81 10.68
C HIS A 304 -4.82 4.54 10.81
N LYS A 305 -5.61 5.55 11.20
CA LYS A 305 -7.08 5.43 11.27
C LYS A 305 -7.70 5.14 9.90
N ARG A 306 -7.18 5.72 8.82
CA ARG A 306 -7.66 5.41 7.45
C ARG A 306 -7.28 4.00 7.03
N LEU A 307 -6.05 3.57 7.30
CA LEU A 307 -5.62 2.20 7.07
C LEU A 307 -6.47 1.20 7.84
N TYR A 308 -6.75 1.50 9.10
CA TYR A 308 -7.61 0.69 9.95
C TYR A 308 -9.03 0.56 9.37
N ALA A 309 -9.62 1.67 8.92
CA ALA A 309 -10.95 1.65 8.27
C ALA A 309 -10.94 0.81 6.98
N ALA A 310 -9.91 0.93 6.15
CA ALA A 310 -9.76 0.11 4.96
C ALA A 310 -9.54 -1.37 5.29
N MET A 311 -8.75 -1.69 6.33
CA MET A 311 -8.59 -3.07 6.81
C MET A 311 -9.90 -3.66 7.36
N LYS A 312 -10.71 -2.86 8.05
CA LYS A 312 -12.04 -3.28 8.51
C LYS A 312 -12.91 -3.69 7.31
N GLN A 313 -12.89 -2.90 6.24
CA GLN A 313 -13.60 -3.22 5.00
C GLN A 313 -13.04 -4.48 4.33
N GLU A 314 -11.72 -4.65 4.28
CA GLU A 314 -11.08 -5.86 3.76
C GLU A 314 -11.54 -7.11 4.52
N PHE A 315 -11.53 -7.07 5.85
CA PHE A 315 -11.94 -8.21 6.68
C PHE A 315 -13.44 -8.51 6.53
N LYS A 316 -14.26 -7.48 6.35
CA LYS A 316 -15.68 -7.67 6.07
C LYS A 316 -15.89 -8.43 4.75
N LEU A 317 -15.21 -8.02 3.67
CA LEU A 317 -15.29 -8.72 2.38
C LEU A 317 -14.74 -10.16 2.46
N LEU A 318 -13.67 -10.38 3.24
CA LEU A 318 -13.17 -11.73 3.49
C LEU A 318 -14.18 -12.59 4.25
N ALA A 319 -14.88 -12.02 5.22
CA ALA A 319 -15.93 -12.73 5.95
C ALA A 319 -17.09 -13.11 5.03
N ASP A 320 -17.49 -12.22 4.12
CA ASP A 320 -18.53 -12.50 3.12
C ASP A 320 -18.09 -13.66 2.18
N VAL A 321 -16.82 -13.71 1.81
CA VAL A 321 -16.26 -14.84 1.04
C VAL A 321 -16.25 -16.13 1.86
N PHE A 322 -15.87 -16.08 3.14
CA PHE A 322 -15.90 -17.25 4.02
C PHE A 322 -17.33 -17.76 4.25
N ALA A 323 -18.31 -16.86 4.41
CA ALA A 323 -19.71 -17.24 4.53
C ALA A 323 -20.25 -18.01 3.32
N GLN A 324 -19.69 -17.75 2.12
CA GLN A 324 -20.15 -18.39 0.89
C GLN A 324 -19.39 -19.68 0.55
N TYR A 325 -18.07 -19.70 0.78
CA TYR A 325 -17.18 -20.74 0.23
C TYR A 325 -16.49 -21.61 1.28
N LEU A 326 -16.53 -21.24 2.57
CA LEU A 326 -15.91 -22.08 3.60
C LEU A 326 -16.66 -23.40 3.73
N PRO A 327 -15.98 -24.54 3.94
CA PRO A 327 -16.65 -25.78 4.28
C PRO A 327 -17.44 -25.64 5.60
N PRO A 328 -18.51 -26.42 5.82
CA PRO A 328 -19.41 -26.29 6.99
C PRO A 328 -18.66 -26.25 8.32
N GLU A 329 -17.60 -27.03 8.43
CA GLU A 329 -16.71 -27.07 9.59
C GLU A 329 -15.26 -27.04 9.13
N TYR A 330 -14.50 -26.07 9.65
CA TYR A 330 -13.08 -25.91 9.36
C TYR A 330 -12.28 -26.03 10.65
N PRO A 331 -11.34 -26.99 10.74
CA PRO A 331 -10.49 -27.15 11.92
C PRO A 331 -9.53 -25.98 12.03
N TYR A 332 -9.50 -25.34 13.19
CA TYR A 332 -8.61 -24.22 13.49
C TYR A 332 -7.82 -24.54 14.77
N ASP A 333 -6.49 -24.61 14.63
CA ASP A 333 -5.59 -24.83 15.76
C ASP A 333 -5.36 -23.51 16.51
N VAL A 334 -5.94 -23.43 17.70
CA VAL A 334 -5.63 -22.36 18.67
C VAL A 334 -4.75 -22.96 19.76
N VAL A 335 -3.74 -22.20 20.20
CA VAL A 335 -2.92 -22.60 21.34
C VAL A 335 -3.82 -22.84 22.57
N GLY A 336 -3.96 -24.10 22.97
CA GLY A 336 -4.74 -24.53 24.15
C GLY A 336 -6.10 -25.20 23.90
N ALA A 337 -6.66 -25.15 22.68
CA ALA A 337 -7.89 -25.88 22.35
C ALA A 337 -8.06 -26.07 20.84
N GLN A 338 -8.55 -27.21 20.43
CA GLN A 338 -9.12 -27.40 19.09
C GLN A 338 -10.44 -26.62 19.02
N ARG A 339 -10.46 -25.55 18.21
CA ARG A 339 -11.71 -24.85 17.87
C ARG A 339 -12.08 -25.20 16.44
N MET A 340 -13.35 -25.50 16.23
CA MET A 340 -13.95 -25.66 14.91
C MET A 340 -14.61 -24.34 14.55
N ILE A 341 -14.22 -23.76 13.41
CA ILE A 341 -14.89 -22.62 12.83
C ILE A 341 -15.99 -23.15 11.91
N LYS A 342 -17.20 -22.65 12.09
CA LYS A 342 -18.33 -22.99 11.24
C LYS A 342 -18.54 -21.88 10.21
N GLN A 343 -18.96 -22.28 9.01
CA GLN A 343 -19.35 -21.32 7.98
C GLN A 343 -20.41 -20.33 8.48
N THR A 344 -21.34 -20.81 9.34
CA THR A 344 -22.40 -20.00 9.97
C THR A 344 -21.90 -18.95 10.96
N ASP A 345 -20.63 -19.02 11.39
CA ASP A 345 -20.03 -18.02 12.29
C ASP A 345 -19.75 -16.69 11.56
N PHE A 346 -19.69 -16.72 10.21
CA PHE A 346 -19.52 -15.54 9.36
C PHE A 346 -20.89 -15.00 8.89
N ASP A 347 -21.72 -14.63 9.83
CA ASP A 347 -23.04 -14.06 9.60
C ASP A 347 -22.89 -12.52 9.41
N GLU A 348 -23.71 -11.92 8.56
CA GLU A 348 -23.78 -10.45 8.33
C GLU A 348 -24.06 -9.66 9.64
N ARG A 349 -24.50 -10.34 10.71
CA ARG A 349 -24.76 -9.75 12.03
C ARG A 349 -23.49 -9.53 12.85
N VAL A 350 -22.36 -10.10 12.45
CA VAL A 350 -21.09 -9.99 13.17
C VAL A 350 -20.28 -8.83 12.59
N ASP A 351 -19.98 -7.82 13.40
CA ASP A 351 -19.08 -6.75 13.02
C ASP A 351 -17.63 -7.19 13.29
N ILE A 352 -16.80 -7.15 12.26
CA ILE A 352 -15.39 -7.54 12.35
C ILE A 352 -14.56 -6.28 12.57
N ILE A 353 -13.85 -6.24 13.69
CA ILE A 353 -13.01 -5.11 14.06
C ILE A 353 -11.55 -5.59 14.08
N PRO A 354 -10.63 -4.93 13.33
CA PRO A 354 -9.21 -5.22 13.44
C PRO A 354 -8.71 -4.99 14.88
N VAL A 355 -7.85 -5.89 15.37
CA VAL A 355 -7.36 -5.83 16.77
C VAL A 355 -6.44 -4.64 17.05
N ALA A 356 -5.85 -4.03 16.02
CA ALA A 356 -4.95 -2.89 16.19
C ALA A 356 -5.71 -1.61 16.51
N ASP A 357 -5.66 -1.14 17.76
CA ASP A 357 -6.21 0.16 18.13
C ASP A 357 -5.35 1.30 17.57
N PRO A 358 -5.90 2.16 16.68
CA PRO A 358 -5.18 3.29 16.12
C PRO A 358 -4.82 4.39 17.13
N ASN A 359 -5.35 4.34 18.34
CA ASN A 359 -5.06 5.30 19.41
C ASN A 359 -3.88 4.89 20.28
N ILE A 360 -3.43 3.63 20.19
CA ILE A 360 -2.35 3.08 21.02
C ILE A 360 -1.17 2.74 20.12
N PHE A 361 -0.14 3.61 20.13
CA PHE A 361 0.99 3.53 19.18
C PHE A 361 2.16 2.69 19.66
N SER A 362 2.33 2.49 20.96
CA SER A 362 3.48 1.77 21.48
C SER A 362 3.09 0.70 22.50
N GLN A 363 3.86 -0.39 22.53
CA GLN A 363 3.70 -1.44 23.52
C GLN A 363 3.90 -0.89 24.94
N SER A 364 4.79 0.08 25.14
CA SER A 364 5.00 0.74 26.43
C SER A 364 3.78 1.51 26.91
N GLN A 365 3.02 2.16 26.02
CA GLN A 365 1.75 2.80 26.37
C GLN A 365 0.69 1.78 26.77
N ARG A 366 0.58 0.66 26.05
CA ARG A 366 -0.33 -0.45 26.39
C ARG A 366 -0.04 -0.98 27.78
N ILE A 367 1.23 -1.25 28.07
CA ILE A 367 1.67 -1.71 29.41
C ILE A 367 1.34 -0.67 30.48
N SER A 368 1.59 0.62 30.23
CA SER A 368 1.30 1.69 31.20
C SER A 368 -0.19 1.84 31.48
N LEU A 369 -1.05 1.73 30.43
CA LEU A 369 -2.51 1.76 30.60
C LEU A 369 -3.00 0.56 31.40
N ALA A 370 -2.57 -0.66 31.04
CA ALA A 370 -2.93 -1.89 31.73
C ALA A 370 -2.42 -1.90 33.18
N GLN A 371 -1.24 -1.34 33.47
CA GLN A 371 -0.76 -1.13 34.84
C GLN A 371 -1.68 -0.19 35.65
N THR A 372 -2.11 0.91 35.04
CA THR A 372 -3.00 1.86 35.66
C THR A 372 -4.37 1.24 35.96
N GLU A 373 -4.89 0.47 35.00
CA GLU A 373 -6.13 -0.29 35.13
C GLU A 373 -6.06 -1.32 36.25
N LEU A 374 -4.98 -2.10 36.28
CA LEU A 374 -4.73 -3.07 37.35
C LEU A 374 -4.64 -2.39 38.74
N GLN A 375 -3.96 -1.25 38.83
CA GLN A 375 -3.89 -0.49 40.08
C GLN A 375 -5.27 0.02 40.56
N LEU A 376 -6.09 0.51 39.62
CA LEU A 376 -7.47 0.94 39.92
C LEU A 376 -8.34 -0.25 40.34
N ALA A 377 -8.21 -1.41 39.65
CA ALA A 377 -8.93 -2.63 40.00
C ALA A 377 -8.53 -3.14 41.39
N MET A 378 -7.25 -3.10 41.72
CA MET A 378 -6.76 -3.48 43.06
C MET A 378 -7.21 -2.51 44.17
N SER A 379 -7.40 -1.22 43.88
CA SER A 379 -7.85 -0.23 44.86
C SER A 379 -9.32 -0.43 45.26
N ASN A 380 -10.17 -0.95 44.35
CA ASN A 380 -11.59 -1.22 44.61
C ASN A 380 -12.04 -2.59 44.07
N PRO A 381 -11.67 -3.69 44.75
CA PRO A 381 -11.91 -5.05 44.28
C PRO A 381 -13.40 -5.43 44.15
N GLN A 382 -14.29 -4.67 44.84
CA GLN A 382 -15.73 -4.95 44.84
C GLN A 382 -16.46 -4.46 43.57
N ILE A 383 -15.84 -3.53 42.83
CA ILE A 383 -16.46 -2.88 41.68
C ILE A 383 -15.83 -3.39 40.37
N HIS A 384 -14.55 -3.80 40.43
CA HIS A 384 -13.76 -4.20 39.25
C HIS A 384 -13.58 -5.69 39.18
N ASN A 385 -13.55 -6.23 37.94
CA ASN A 385 -13.16 -7.60 37.71
C ASN A 385 -11.62 -7.71 37.69
N ILE A 386 -11.05 -8.12 38.79
CA ILE A 386 -9.60 -8.25 38.96
C ILE A 386 -9.01 -9.26 37.99
N TYR A 387 -9.77 -10.33 37.68
CA TYR A 387 -9.32 -11.37 36.76
C TYR A 387 -9.08 -10.80 35.35
N GLU A 388 -10.01 -10.02 34.81
CA GLU A 388 -9.87 -9.37 33.50
C GLU A 388 -8.73 -8.33 33.51
N ALA A 389 -8.57 -7.55 34.56
CA ALA A 389 -7.47 -6.58 34.67
C ALA A 389 -6.09 -7.25 34.66
N TYR A 390 -5.93 -8.44 35.27
CA TYR A 390 -4.69 -9.21 35.15
C TYR A 390 -4.52 -9.80 33.76
N ARG A 391 -5.58 -10.25 33.13
CA ARG A 391 -5.56 -10.77 31.77
C ARG A 391 -5.10 -9.71 30.77
N ASP A 392 -5.67 -8.51 30.84
CA ASP A 392 -5.31 -7.37 29.98
C ASP A 392 -3.85 -6.95 30.21
N MET A 393 -3.36 -7.04 31.46
CA MET A 393 -1.95 -6.79 31.76
C MET A 393 -1.03 -7.83 31.09
N TYR A 394 -1.36 -9.12 31.15
CA TYR A 394 -0.59 -10.18 30.49
C TYR A 394 -0.65 -10.07 28.97
N GLU A 395 -1.80 -9.70 28.40
CA GLU A 395 -1.95 -9.42 26.98
C GLU A 395 -1.09 -8.23 26.54
N ALA A 396 -1.08 -7.14 27.31
CA ALA A 396 -0.26 -5.97 27.03
C ALA A 396 1.25 -6.27 27.04
N ILE A 397 1.71 -7.16 27.94
CA ILE A 397 3.09 -7.61 28.01
C ILE A 397 3.41 -8.59 26.84
N GLY A 398 2.40 -9.24 26.23
CA GLY A 398 2.57 -10.18 25.13
C GLY A 398 2.82 -11.62 25.56
N VAL A 399 2.29 -12.03 26.70
CA VAL A 399 2.37 -13.41 27.21
C VAL A 399 1.45 -14.32 26.38
N LYS A 400 1.99 -15.39 25.82
CA LYS A 400 1.23 -16.29 24.92
C LYS A 400 0.33 -17.31 25.62
N ASN A 401 0.61 -17.67 26.88
CA ASN A 401 -0.06 -18.75 27.61
C ASN A 401 -0.82 -18.19 28.83
N ILE A 402 -1.68 -17.22 28.60
CA ILE A 402 -2.39 -16.51 29.68
C ILE A 402 -3.28 -17.47 30.46
N ASP A 403 -4.02 -18.35 29.81
CA ASP A 403 -4.96 -19.30 30.42
C ASP A 403 -4.25 -20.34 31.33
N GLN A 404 -2.95 -20.60 31.12
CA GLN A 404 -2.16 -21.46 31.99
C GLN A 404 -1.63 -20.75 33.23
N ILE A 405 -1.38 -19.45 33.13
CA ILE A 405 -0.85 -18.62 34.22
C ILE A 405 -1.98 -18.11 35.11
N LEU A 406 -3.09 -17.74 34.45
CA LEU A 406 -4.27 -17.18 35.08
C LEU A 406 -5.49 -18.08 34.75
N PRO A 407 -5.71 -19.21 35.48
CA PRO A 407 -6.87 -20.06 35.24
C PRO A 407 -8.16 -19.28 35.52
N PRO A 408 -9.23 -19.49 34.72
CA PRO A 408 -10.50 -18.81 34.92
C PRO A 408 -11.05 -19.11 36.33
N PRO A 409 -11.67 -18.12 36.97
CA PRO A 409 -12.26 -18.34 38.29
C PRO A 409 -13.28 -19.49 38.20
N GLN A 410 -13.09 -20.49 39.01
CA GLN A 410 -14.04 -21.62 39.08
C GLN A 410 -15.41 -21.06 39.47
N GLN A 411 -16.41 -21.23 38.63
CA GLN A 411 -17.78 -20.94 39.01
C GLN A 411 -18.09 -21.77 40.28
N PRO A 412 -18.68 -21.12 41.30
CA PRO A 412 -19.09 -21.87 42.49
C PRO A 412 -19.96 -23.04 42.01
N MET A 413 -19.56 -24.29 42.35
CA MET A 413 -20.38 -25.46 42.06
C MET A 413 -21.80 -25.18 42.62
N PRO A 414 -22.86 -25.45 41.85
CA PRO A 414 -24.22 -25.38 42.39
C PRO A 414 -24.24 -26.18 43.67
N MET A 415 -24.65 -25.56 44.77
CA MET A 415 -24.77 -26.25 46.07
C MET A 415 -25.68 -27.48 45.88
N ASP A 416 -25.21 -28.61 46.38
CA ASP A 416 -25.99 -29.82 46.40
C ASP A 416 -27.36 -29.54 47.04
N PRO A 417 -28.50 -29.91 46.42
CA PRO A 417 -29.84 -29.62 46.98
C PRO A 417 -30.04 -30.10 48.41
N ALA A 418 -29.21 -31.01 48.88
CA ALA A 418 -29.16 -31.45 50.28
C ALA A 418 -28.59 -30.39 51.21
N THR A 419 -27.66 -29.53 50.76
CA THR A 419 -27.04 -28.48 51.55
C THR A 419 -27.90 -27.20 51.56
N GLU A 420 -28.69 -26.95 50.55
CA GLU A 420 -29.62 -25.84 50.44
C GLU A 420 -30.80 -26.00 51.47
N ASN A 421 -31.23 -27.24 51.66
CA ASN A 421 -32.27 -27.58 52.64
C ASN A 421 -31.80 -27.48 54.12
N ILE A 422 -30.49 -27.57 54.37
CA ILE A 422 -29.94 -27.44 55.75
C ILE A 422 -29.74 -25.95 56.10
N LEU A 423 -29.52 -25.06 55.14
CA LEU A 423 -29.39 -23.61 55.37
C LEU A 423 -30.76 -22.90 55.42
N ALA A 424 -31.83 -23.53 55.01
CA ALA A 424 -33.19 -23.02 55.05
C ALA A 424 -33.99 -23.44 56.32
N MET A 425 -33.40 -24.25 57.22
CA MET A 425 -33.91 -24.60 58.54
C MET A 425 -33.23 -23.73 59.59
#